data_fccce960fe2bb42d6972d2f4c3333653
#
_entry.id   fccce960fe2bb42d6972d2f4c3333653
#
_cell.length_a   1.000
_cell.length_b   1.000
_cell.length_c   1.000
_cell.angle_alpha   90.00
_cell.angle_beta   90.00
_cell.angle_gamma   90.00
#
_symmetry.space_group_name_H-M   'P 1'
#
loop_
_entity.id
_entity.type
_entity.pdbx_description
1 polymer ?
#
loop_
_entity_poly.entity_id
_entity_poly.type
_entity_poly.pdbx_seq_one_letter_code
_entity_poly.pdbx_strand_id
1 'polypeptide(L)'
;MADIKNNLGNIAAMAERVHATTNRPAQYNDRRNPYFGDPTARFVQAYGKYASDYTACRMQGLQLDDFYAWSDQLIRLADARKKGNAIDRPIDNYKEFLMVDRRIEYVPEGAKMETMGSTWLVTNPANISSAVGGGIIRRCNTTWNHLDWYGNVLKEPMVVENVKLNANANDFQETMLIMQGYFNIIIQRNGETENLDVNSRLILGRMAYQITGYSDVAQEFTGEEDSCHVLRFTARATEPDKEKDDLVNRVANAYPFTWEVNVSGKAVMSAGETAQFAAASLRNGENADADPEHPTGYLWKSSDEGVCRVAADGVVTAVGNGVCTITAVLAQNKAQTGTYTVTVEEGVSGVHFVTDPPETLGAYQEAVLEAVYTENGKVTEEKVTWQFEGAEKSAYTAAIDGNRATIKCWAGSVAPLTVKAVYGGYSAVASIVLEGW
;
A
#
# COMPACT_ATOMS: atom_id res chain seq x y z
N MET A 1 -8.32 7.61 40.65
CA MET A 1 -6.97 7.27 41.16
C MET A 1 -6.19 6.28 40.25
N ALA A 2 -6.83 5.37 39.53
CA ALA A 2 -6.15 4.46 38.60
C ALA A 2 -5.54 5.16 37.37
N ASP A 3 -6.21 6.18 36.81
CA ASP A 3 -5.73 6.91 35.64
C ASP A 3 -4.46 7.76 35.90
N ILE A 4 -4.31 8.22 37.13
CA ILE A 4 -3.12 9.03 37.51
C ILE A 4 -1.88 8.14 37.63
N LYS A 5 -2.04 6.90 38.11
CA LYS A 5 -0.92 5.95 38.20
C LYS A 5 -0.47 5.46 36.81
N ASN A 6 -1.39 5.28 35.88
CA ASN A 6 -1.07 4.89 34.51
C ASN A 6 -0.36 6.02 33.76
N ASN A 7 -0.77 7.28 33.95
CA ASN A 7 -0.08 8.43 33.38
C ASN A 7 1.34 8.61 33.92
N LEU A 8 1.55 8.42 35.22
CA LEU A 8 2.88 8.51 35.82
C LEU A 8 3.83 7.38 35.35
N GLY A 9 3.30 6.18 35.16
CA GLY A 9 4.05 5.06 34.57
C GLY A 9 4.47 5.34 33.12
N ASN A 10 3.58 5.93 32.33
CA ASN A 10 3.85 6.34 30.96
C ASN A 10 4.86 7.50 30.89
N ILE A 11 4.79 8.46 31.80
CA ILE A 11 5.72 9.58 31.89
C ILE A 11 7.14 9.09 32.25
N ALA A 12 7.25 8.16 33.20
CA ALA A 12 8.53 7.56 33.57
C ALA A 12 9.12 6.72 32.41
N ALA A 13 8.30 5.93 31.73
CA ALA A 13 8.72 5.16 30.56
C ALA A 13 9.10 6.06 29.36
N MET A 14 8.44 7.20 29.19
CA MET A 14 8.83 8.21 28.20
C MET A 14 10.16 8.88 28.57
N ALA A 15 10.36 9.25 29.84
CA ALA A 15 11.62 9.80 30.30
C ALA A 15 12.79 8.83 30.06
N GLU A 16 12.59 7.53 30.30
CA GLU A 16 13.59 6.49 29.98
C GLU A 16 13.85 6.34 28.48
N ARG A 17 12.83 6.44 27.64
CA ARG A 17 12.98 6.38 26.17
C ARG A 17 13.71 7.61 25.63
N VAL A 18 13.41 8.79 26.14
CA VAL A 18 14.13 10.03 25.79
C VAL A 18 15.60 9.92 26.15
N HIS A 19 15.93 9.26 27.28
CA HIS A 19 17.31 8.98 27.64
C HIS A 19 18.00 8.01 26.67
N ALA A 20 17.29 7.00 26.17
CA ALA A 20 17.84 5.99 25.27
C ALA A 20 18.07 6.52 23.85
N THR A 21 17.27 7.50 23.39
CA THR A 21 17.36 8.05 22.02
C THR A 21 18.33 9.21 21.89
N THR A 22 18.68 9.91 22.97
CA THR A 22 19.69 10.97 22.93
C THR A 22 21.06 10.36 23.20
N ASN A 23 21.76 9.98 22.17
CA ASN A 23 23.12 9.44 22.18
C ASN A 23 24.18 10.47 22.59
N ARG A 24 23.89 11.38 23.52
CA ARG A 24 24.94 12.20 24.13
C ARG A 24 25.69 11.34 25.13
N PRO A 25 27.02 11.24 24.99
CA PRO A 25 27.84 10.48 25.93
C PRO A 25 27.63 10.97 27.35
N ALA A 26 27.66 10.04 28.29
CA ALA A 26 27.51 10.27 29.74
C ALA A 26 28.48 11.32 30.36
N GLN A 27 29.26 11.98 29.55
CA GLN A 27 30.19 13.06 29.95
C GLN A 27 29.50 14.36 30.37
N TYR A 28 28.21 14.53 30.04
CA TYR A 28 27.42 15.68 30.47
C TYR A 28 26.75 15.49 31.85
N ASN A 29 27.02 14.41 32.55
CA ASN A 29 26.82 14.33 33.98
C ASN A 29 27.80 15.30 34.63
N ASP A 30 27.42 16.55 34.68
CA ASP A 30 28.22 17.56 35.34
C ASP A 30 28.28 17.23 36.85
N ARG A 31 29.34 16.49 37.23
CA ARG A 31 29.66 16.18 38.62
C ARG A 31 29.85 17.43 39.50
N ARG A 32 29.85 18.62 38.90
CA ARG A 32 30.00 19.92 39.58
C ARG A 32 28.71 20.41 40.18
N ASN A 33 27.55 19.83 39.79
CA ASN A 33 26.30 20.24 40.43
C ASN A 33 25.55 19.01 40.96
N PRO A 34 25.75 18.64 42.23
CA PRO A 34 25.10 17.48 42.86
C PRO A 34 23.56 17.60 42.93
N TYR A 35 23.03 18.79 42.64
CA TYR A 35 21.58 19.04 42.56
C TYR A 35 20.98 18.65 41.20
N PHE A 36 21.80 18.36 40.21
CA PHE A 36 21.38 17.99 38.86
C PHE A 36 21.77 16.53 38.48
N GLY A 37 21.46 15.59 39.34
CA GLY A 37 21.26 14.23 38.85
C GLY A 37 20.03 14.20 37.98
N ASP A 38 20.03 13.46 36.89
CA ASP A 38 19.03 13.48 35.83
C ASP A 38 17.88 14.51 36.03
N PRO A 39 18.00 15.73 35.49
CA PRO A 39 17.04 16.80 35.76
C PRO A 39 15.63 16.42 35.27
N THR A 40 15.53 15.55 34.24
CA THR A 40 14.25 15.09 33.68
C THR A 40 13.53 14.18 34.67
N ALA A 41 14.22 13.19 35.23
CA ALA A 41 13.61 12.26 36.20
C ALA A 41 13.21 12.97 37.49
N ARG A 42 14.04 13.85 38.00
CA ARG A 42 13.73 14.64 39.22
C ARG A 42 12.62 15.67 39.01
N PHE A 43 12.60 16.29 37.83
CA PHE A 43 11.59 17.26 37.47
C PHE A 43 10.23 16.57 37.29
N VAL A 44 10.20 15.42 36.60
CA VAL A 44 9.00 14.59 36.48
C VAL A 44 8.55 14.06 37.83
N GLN A 45 9.45 13.64 38.70
CA GLN A 45 9.12 13.20 40.08
C GLN A 45 8.57 14.31 40.95
N ALA A 46 9.17 15.51 40.88
CA ALA A 46 8.80 16.61 41.75
C ALA A 46 7.57 17.40 41.28
N TYR A 47 7.41 17.58 39.97
CA TYR A 47 6.41 18.47 39.40
C TYR A 47 5.36 17.78 38.52
N GLY A 48 5.68 16.68 37.87
CA GLY A 48 4.74 15.95 37.01
C GLY A 48 3.52 15.38 37.76
N LYS A 49 3.60 15.31 39.11
CA LYS A 49 2.50 14.88 39.97
C LYS A 49 1.50 15.97 40.25
N TYR A 50 1.87 17.25 40.10
CA TYR A 50 1.10 18.42 40.57
C TYR A 50 0.86 19.48 39.48
N ALA A 51 1.56 19.41 38.35
CA ALA A 51 1.41 20.39 37.29
C ALA A 51 0.49 19.87 36.20
N SER A 52 -0.65 20.50 36.04
CA SER A 52 -1.65 20.17 35.00
C SER A 52 -1.23 20.60 33.59
N ASP A 53 -0.12 21.32 33.48
CA ASP A 53 0.41 21.84 32.21
C ASP A 53 1.46 20.95 31.52
N TYR A 54 1.80 19.80 32.13
CA TYR A 54 2.68 18.80 31.51
C TYR A 54 1.88 17.85 30.64
N THR A 55 2.32 17.69 29.40
CA THR A 55 1.61 16.87 28.42
C THR A 55 2.59 16.05 27.62
N ALA A 56 2.23 14.76 27.40
CA ALA A 56 2.93 13.93 26.45
C ALA A 56 2.63 14.39 25.02
N CYS A 57 3.63 14.41 24.20
CA CYS A 57 3.50 14.70 22.79
C CYS A 57 4.41 13.78 21.97
N ARG A 58 4.07 13.65 20.73
CA ARG A 58 4.93 13.05 19.71
C ARG A 58 5.32 14.14 18.74
N MET A 59 6.59 14.32 18.46
CA MET A 59 7.05 15.45 17.65
C MET A 59 8.22 15.11 16.73
N GLN A 60 8.34 15.89 15.70
CA GLN A 60 9.43 15.88 14.71
C GLN A 60 10.49 16.93 15.03
N GLY A 61 11.56 17.00 14.26
CA GLY A 61 12.57 18.05 14.32
C GLY A 61 13.60 17.91 15.44
N LEU A 62 13.70 16.77 16.07
CA LEU A 62 14.64 16.52 17.16
C LEU A 62 15.84 15.64 16.79
N GLN A 63 15.77 14.95 15.65
CA GLN A 63 16.87 14.13 15.15
C GLN A 63 17.66 14.91 14.11
N LEU A 64 18.99 14.90 14.25
CA LEU A 64 19.88 15.65 13.36
C LEU A 64 19.91 15.09 11.93
N ASP A 65 19.77 13.77 11.82
CA ASP A 65 19.89 13.06 10.52
C ASP A 65 18.53 12.88 9.82
N ASP A 66 17.42 13.08 10.52
CA ASP A 66 16.07 12.93 9.99
C ASP A 66 15.08 13.88 10.69
N PHE A 67 14.86 15.03 10.07
CA PHE A 67 13.92 16.03 10.57
C PHE A 67 12.49 15.49 10.73
N TYR A 68 12.07 14.58 9.86
CA TYR A 68 10.70 14.07 9.82
C TYR A 68 10.48 12.89 10.77
N ALA A 69 11.52 12.37 11.39
CA ALA A 69 11.39 11.28 12.34
C ALA A 69 10.62 11.71 13.60
N TRP A 70 9.66 10.87 13.99
CA TRP A 70 8.83 11.10 15.15
C TRP A 70 9.51 10.59 16.43
N SER A 71 9.46 11.39 17.49
CA SER A 71 9.91 11.02 18.82
C SER A 71 8.91 11.39 19.91
N ASP A 72 8.76 10.51 20.89
CA ASP A 72 7.90 10.75 22.05
C ASP A 72 8.60 11.69 23.02
N GLN A 73 7.93 12.75 23.41
CA GLN A 73 8.45 13.81 24.27
C GLN A 73 7.47 14.18 25.37
N LEU A 74 8.01 14.79 26.42
CA LEU A 74 7.22 15.48 27.42
C LEU A 74 7.45 16.98 27.29
N ILE A 75 6.37 17.72 27.19
CA ILE A 75 6.40 19.17 27.06
C ILE A 75 5.55 19.84 28.15
N ARG A 76 5.84 21.08 28.41
CA ARG A 76 4.97 21.95 29.15
C ARG A 76 4.22 22.85 28.17
N LEU A 77 2.90 22.92 28.31
CA LEU A 77 2.04 23.76 27.49
C LEU A 77 1.47 24.93 28.30
N ALA A 78 1.45 26.10 27.68
CA ALA A 78 0.78 27.28 28.18
C ALA A 78 0.01 27.97 27.05
N ASP A 79 -0.97 28.77 27.39
CA ASP A 79 -1.63 29.61 26.41
C ASP A 79 -0.66 30.71 25.95
N ALA A 80 -0.54 30.83 24.61
CA ALA A 80 0.30 31.87 24.03
C ALA A 80 -0.35 33.26 24.29
N ARG A 81 0.00 33.89 25.42
CA ARG A 81 -0.52 35.19 25.82
C ARG A 81 0.31 36.31 25.21
N LYS A 82 -0.33 37.15 24.40
CA LYS A 82 0.26 38.44 24.05
C LYS A 82 0.18 39.38 25.23
N LYS A 83 1.30 40.00 25.63
CA LYS A 83 1.26 41.16 26.53
C LYS A 83 0.57 42.31 25.78
N GLY A 84 -0.66 42.64 26.15
CA GLY A 84 -1.48 43.69 25.51
C GLY A 84 -2.52 43.11 24.57
N ASN A 85 -3.72 43.60 24.62
CA ASN A 85 -4.95 43.33 23.89
C ASN A 85 -5.02 41.96 23.14
N ALA A 86 -5.51 40.96 23.85
CA ALA A 86 -5.50 39.57 23.50
C ALA A 86 -6.66 39.14 22.56
N ILE A 87 -7.29 40.05 21.87
CA ILE A 87 -8.55 39.75 21.11
C ILE A 87 -8.28 39.03 19.79
N ASP A 88 -7.04 38.96 19.33
CA ASP A 88 -6.72 38.55 17.95
C ASP A 88 -6.33 37.11 17.73
N ARG A 89 -6.13 36.33 18.77
CA ARG A 89 -5.73 34.93 18.64
C ARG A 89 -6.67 34.03 19.42
N PRO A 90 -7.39 33.12 18.75
CA PRO A 90 -8.13 32.10 19.47
C PRO A 90 -7.15 31.31 20.33
N ILE A 91 -7.28 31.38 21.65
CA ILE A 91 -6.43 30.71 22.63
C ILE A 91 -6.27 29.23 22.34
N ASP A 92 -7.32 28.60 21.77
CA ASP A 92 -7.33 27.18 21.44
C ASP A 92 -6.47 26.81 20.23
N ASN A 93 -6.12 27.79 19.40
CA ASN A 93 -5.34 27.56 18.17
C ASN A 93 -3.87 27.96 18.30
N TYR A 94 -3.48 28.57 19.41
CA TYR A 94 -2.12 29.03 19.70
C TYR A 94 -1.70 28.60 21.08
N LYS A 95 -0.63 27.86 21.18
CA LYS A 95 -0.03 27.46 22.45
C LYS A 95 1.45 27.81 22.45
N GLU A 96 1.96 28.10 23.62
CA GLU A 96 3.39 28.16 23.89
C GLU A 96 3.81 26.84 24.52
N PHE A 97 4.92 26.28 24.08
CA PHE A 97 5.47 25.06 24.65
C PHE A 97 6.91 25.23 25.07
N LEU A 98 7.30 24.45 26.06
CA LEU A 98 8.68 24.32 26.50
C LEU A 98 9.01 22.82 26.63
N MET A 99 10.19 22.46 26.17
CA MET A 99 10.70 21.11 26.35
C MET A 99 11.01 20.84 27.82
N VAL A 100 10.63 19.67 28.30
CA VAL A 100 10.99 19.23 29.65
C VAL A 100 12.44 18.76 29.68
N ASP A 101 12.88 18.10 28.59
CA ASP A 101 14.28 17.72 28.43
C ASP A 101 15.13 18.95 28.10
N ARG A 102 15.90 19.40 29.06
CA ARG A 102 16.79 20.57 28.91
C ARG A 102 17.97 20.35 27.98
N ARG A 103 18.21 19.12 27.50
CA ARG A 103 19.21 18.84 26.49
C ARG A 103 18.74 19.26 25.09
N ILE A 104 17.45 19.42 24.93
CA ILE A 104 16.84 19.94 23.70
C ILE A 104 16.82 21.46 23.85
N GLU A 105 17.81 22.11 23.29
CA GLU A 105 17.98 23.58 23.38
C GLU A 105 17.18 24.33 22.33
N TYR A 106 16.83 23.63 21.22
CA TYR A 106 16.14 24.23 20.09
C TYR A 106 15.18 23.23 19.46
N VAL A 107 14.03 23.73 19.03
CA VAL A 107 13.06 23.00 18.22
C VAL A 107 12.83 23.82 16.93
N PRO A 108 13.15 23.27 15.76
CA PRO A 108 13.09 24.04 14.52
C PRO A 108 11.66 24.37 14.10
N GLU A 109 11.52 25.45 13.34
CA GLU A 109 10.29 25.82 12.68
C GLU A 109 9.87 24.72 11.70
N GLY A 110 8.57 24.46 11.60
CA GLY A 110 8.03 23.40 10.74
C GLY A 110 7.94 22.02 11.39
N ALA A 111 8.50 21.81 12.58
CA ALA A 111 8.30 20.57 13.30
C ALA A 111 6.81 20.35 13.60
N LYS A 112 6.28 19.17 13.21
CA LYS A 112 4.93 18.76 13.58
C LYS A 112 4.93 18.20 15.00
N MET A 113 3.86 18.44 15.71
CA MET A 113 3.64 17.93 17.07
C MET A 113 2.22 17.37 17.17
N GLU A 114 2.08 16.15 17.65
CA GLU A 114 0.80 15.52 17.98
C GLU A 114 0.59 15.57 19.48
N THR A 115 -0.37 16.35 19.91
CA THR A 115 -0.74 16.48 21.35
C THR A 115 -2.18 16.96 21.47
N MET A 116 -2.84 16.68 22.57
CA MET A 116 -4.23 17.06 22.84
C MET A 116 -5.21 16.64 21.73
N GLY A 117 -4.98 15.47 21.09
CA GLY A 117 -5.83 14.96 20.02
C GLY A 117 -5.79 15.78 18.73
N SER A 118 -4.79 16.62 18.52
CA SER A 118 -4.64 17.47 17.34
C SER A 118 -3.19 17.49 16.87
N THR A 119 -3.00 17.79 15.59
CA THR A 119 -1.69 18.08 15.02
C THR A 119 -1.42 19.58 15.13
N TRP A 120 -0.24 19.93 15.55
CA TRP A 120 0.25 21.29 15.72
C TRP A 120 1.52 21.47 14.89
N LEU A 121 1.77 22.68 14.46
CA LEU A 121 2.96 23.06 13.72
C LEU A 121 3.74 24.11 14.52
N VAL A 122 5.04 23.88 14.70
CA VAL A 122 5.94 24.90 15.28
C VAL A 122 6.10 26.01 14.25
N THR A 123 5.60 27.19 14.56
CA THR A 123 5.60 28.34 13.64
C THR A 123 6.48 29.50 14.10
N ASN A 124 6.91 29.46 15.34
CA ASN A 124 7.82 30.45 15.89
C ASN A 124 8.65 29.79 16.99
N PRO A 125 9.83 29.27 16.66
CA PRO A 125 10.72 28.68 17.64
C PRO A 125 11.19 29.72 18.67
N ALA A 126 11.43 29.29 19.90
CA ALA A 126 12.01 30.14 20.90
C ALA A 126 13.43 30.53 20.50
N ASN A 127 13.80 31.76 20.80
CA ASN A 127 15.10 32.30 20.45
C ASN A 127 16.22 31.45 21.06
N ILE A 128 17.33 31.24 20.34
CA ILE A 128 18.50 30.45 20.73
C ILE A 128 19.08 30.89 22.12
N SER A 129 18.70 32.08 22.58
CA SER A 129 19.07 32.57 23.90
C SER A 129 18.27 31.96 25.07
N SER A 130 17.22 31.19 24.79
CA SER A 130 16.49 30.49 25.85
C SER A 130 17.25 29.20 26.22
N ALA A 131 17.43 28.98 27.52
CA ALA A 131 18.16 27.81 28.03
C ALA A 131 17.43 26.47 27.81
N VAL A 132 16.29 26.48 27.16
CA VAL A 132 15.43 25.32 26.92
C VAL A 132 14.71 25.50 25.58
N GLY A 133 14.68 24.46 24.78
CA GLY A 133 13.91 24.42 23.51
C GLY A 133 12.43 24.66 23.77
N GLY A 134 11.81 25.40 22.88
CA GLY A 134 10.40 25.73 22.97
C GLY A 134 9.95 26.64 21.83
N GLY A 135 8.78 27.20 21.94
CA GLY A 135 8.25 28.12 20.94
C GLY A 135 6.74 28.22 20.94
N ILE A 136 6.23 28.78 19.87
CA ILE A 136 4.80 28.89 19.65
C ILE A 136 4.40 27.83 18.62
N ILE A 137 3.37 27.08 18.96
CA ILE A 137 2.73 26.11 18.07
C ILE A 137 1.36 26.61 17.65
N ARG A 138 1.02 26.34 16.40
CA ARG A 138 -0.30 26.60 15.84
C ARG A 138 -1.01 25.30 15.53
N ARG A 139 -2.29 25.22 15.87
CA ARG A 139 -3.12 24.07 15.58
C ARG A 139 -3.39 23.99 14.08
N CYS A 140 -3.10 22.85 13.47
CA CYS A 140 -3.53 22.55 12.13
C CYS A 140 -5.06 22.40 12.12
N ASN A 141 -5.75 23.30 11.42
CA ASN A 141 -7.21 23.38 11.40
C ASN A 141 -7.83 22.77 10.15
N THR A 142 -7.02 22.39 9.18
CA THR A 142 -7.43 21.68 7.96
C THR A 142 -6.28 20.89 7.39
N THR A 143 -6.53 20.22 6.25
CA THR A 143 -5.52 19.44 5.52
C THR A 143 -5.48 19.89 4.07
N TRP A 144 -4.30 19.90 3.48
CA TRP A 144 -4.14 19.84 2.05
C TRP A 144 -4.27 18.39 1.59
N ASN A 145 -5.23 18.12 0.74
CA ASN A 145 -5.43 16.80 0.17
C ASN A 145 -4.92 16.80 -1.27
N HIS A 146 -4.11 15.83 -1.61
CA HIS A 146 -3.55 15.63 -2.93
C HIS A 146 -3.46 14.14 -3.26
N LEU A 147 -3.21 13.82 -4.51
CA LEU A 147 -2.96 12.45 -4.93
C LEU A 147 -1.47 12.17 -4.92
N ASP A 148 -1.10 11.02 -4.38
CA ASP A 148 0.23 10.46 -4.62
C ASP A 148 0.33 9.92 -6.06
N TRP A 149 1.50 9.40 -6.40
CA TRP A 149 1.73 8.84 -7.73
C TRP A 149 0.78 7.68 -8.06
N TYR A 150 0.38 6.90 -7.07
CA TYR A 150 -0.53 5.74 -7.21
C TYR A 150 -2.02 6.14 -7.15
N GLY A 151 -2.35 7.41 -7.00
CA GLY A 151 -3.71 7.91 -6.90
C GLY A 151 -4.35 7.74 -5.52
N ASN A 152 -3.55 7.51 -4.46
CA ASN A 152 -4.07 7.57 -3.10
C ASN A 152 -4.22 9.02 -2.65
N VAL A 153 -5.26 9.30 -1.89
CA VAL A 153 -5.46 10.60 -1.28
C VAL A 153 -4.59 10.74 -0.05
N LEU A 154 -3.54 11.53 -0.16
CA LEU A 154 -2.72 11.95 0.96
C LEU A 154 -3.28 13.22 1.61
N LYS A 155 -3.01 13.40 2.89
CA LYS A 155 -3.52 14.52 3.69
C LYS A 155 -2.41 15.13 4.50
N GLU A 156 -1.97 16.32 4.10
CA GLU A 156 -0.98 17.09 4.82
C GLU A 156 -1.65 18.11 5.75
N PRO A 157 -1.43 18.02 7.08
CA PRO A 157 -1.97 18.97 8.03
C PRO A 157 -1.40 20.38 7.79
N MET A 158 -2.27 21.39 7.80
CA MET A 158 -1.88 22.77 7.60
C MET A 158 -2.68 23.73 8.46
N VAL A 159 -2.13 24.91 8.63
CA VAL A 159 -2.78 26.06 9.29
C VAL A 159 -3.29 27.00 8.23
N VAL A 160 -4.58 27.33 8.29
CA VAL A 160 -5.21 28.31 7.40
C VAL A 160 -5.82 29.44 8.24
N GLU A 161 -5.44 30.66 7.92
CA GLU A 161 -5.87 31.87 8.62
C GLU A 161 -6.33 32.94 7.61
N ASN A 162 -7.29 33.75 8.04
CA ASN A 162 -7.72 34.89 7.24
C ASN A 162 -6.56 35.91 7.13
N VAL A 163 -6.39 36.49 5.95
CA VAL A 163 -5.49 37.61 5.78
C VAL A 163 -6.05 38.83 6.49
N LYS A 164 -5.26 39.38 7.41
CA LYS A 164 -5.59 40.57 8.18
C LYS A 164 -4.72 41.73 7.68
N LEU A 165 -5.35 42.82 7.26
CA LEU A 165 -4.67 44.07 6.95
C LEU A 165 -4.85 45.02 8.13
N ASN A 166 -3.75 45.50 8.71
CA ASN A 166 -3.80 46.61 9.64
C ASN A 166 -3.94 47.92 8.83
N ALA A 167 -5.13 48.48 8.82
CA ALA A 167 -5.34 49.81 8.26
C ALA A 167 -5.11 50.85 9.36
N ASN A 168 -4.07 51.65 9.19
CA ASN A 168 -3.65 52.84 9.99
C ASN A 168 -2.80 52.56 11.24
N ALA A 169 -1.52 52.85 11.11
CA ALA A 169 -0.54 52.87 12.18
C ALA A 169 -0.67 54.09 13.12
N ASN A 170 -1.59 55.02 12.88
CA ASN A 170 -1.62 56.31 13.58
C ASN A 170 -2.86 56.56 14.43
N ASP A 171 -3.87 55.69 14.47
CA ASP A 171 -5.03 55.89 15.30
C ASP A 171 -5.11 54.79 16.38
N PHE A 172 -5.42 55.18 17.60
CA PHE A 172 -5.59 54.30 18.77
C PHE A 172 -6.74 53.26 18.63
N GLN A 173 -7.41 53.22 17.51
CA GLN A 173 -8.37 52.16 17.12
C GLN A 173 -7.80 51.40 15.94
N GLU A 174 -7.21 50.23 16.21
CA GLU A 174 -6.82 49.28 15.17
C GLU A 174 -8.07 48.78 14.47
N THR A 175 -8.38 49.37 13.31
CA THR A 175 -9.43 48.83 12.42
C THR A 175 -8.83 47.72 11.64
N MET A 176 -9.18 46.49 11.99
CA MET A 176 -8.73 45.29 11.30
C MET A 176 -9.65 45.02 10.13
N LEU A 177 -9.11 45.16 8.91
CA LEU A 177 -9.78 44.75 7.70
C LEU A 177 -9.47 43.26 7.42
N ILE A 178 -10.51 42.45 7.42
CA ILE A 178 -10.38 41.03 6.99
C ILE A 178 -10.65 41.02 5.47
N MET A 179 -9.66 40.59 4.70
CA MET A 179 -9.86 40.34 3.26
C MET A 179 -10.67 39.08 3.07
N GLN A 180 -11.91 39.22 2.61
CA GLN A 180 -12.75 38.07 2.29
C GLN A 180 -12.18 37.30 1.09
N GLY A 181 -12.12 35.98 1.22
CA GLY A 181 -11.65 35.09 0.17
C GLY A 181 -10.12 35.00 0.03
N TYR A 182 -9.36 35.63 0.92
CA TYR A 182 -7.91 35.46 1.00
C TYR A 182 -7.50 34.79 2.29
N PHE A 183 -6.60 33.82 2.18
CA PHE A 183 -6.08 33.09 3.33
C PHE A 183 -4.55 33.05 3.30
N ASN A 184 -3.97 33.09 4.49
CA ASN A 184 -2.59 32.68 4.72
C ASN A 184 -2.59 31.18 5.06
N ILE A 185 -1.75 30.43 4.37
CA ILE A 185 -1.55 29.01 4.55
C ILE A 185 -0.14 28.81 5.10
N ILE A 186 -0.03 27.99 6.15
CA ILE A 186 1.24 27.57 6.73
C ILE A 186 1.22 26.05 6.74
N ILE A 187 2.21 25.45 6.09
CA ILE A 187 2.33 23.99 5.94
C ILE A 187 3.80 23.58 6.12
N GLN A 188 4.04 22.39 6.64
CA GLN A 188 5.40 21.86 6.71
C GLN A 188 5.95 21.65 5.29
N ARG A 189 7.20 22.05 5.08
CA ARG A 189 7.96 21.72 3.87
C ARG A 189 8.41 20.26 3.95
N ASN A 190 8.05 19.46 2.98
CA ASN A 190 8.46 18.07 2.81
C ASN A 190 8.41 17.70 1.33
N GLY A 191 8.83 16.48 0.97
CA GLY A 191 8.87 16.06 -0.44
C GLY A 191 7.57 16.23 -1.22
N GLU A 192 6.41 16.14 -0.56
CA GLU A 192 5.10 16.35 -1.19
C GLU A 192 4.77 17.83 -1.36
N THR A 193 5.00 18.62 -0.30
CA THR A 193 4.62 20.04 -0.28
C THR A 193 5.56 20.93 -1.06
N GLU A 194 6.77 20.49 -1.38
CA GLU A 194 7.71 21.20 -2.28
C GLU A 194 7.16 21.40 -3.69
N ASN A 195 6.20 20.57 -4.10
CA ASN A 195 5.50 20.71 -5.38
C ASN A 195 4.43 21.81 -5.38
N LEU A 196 4.13 22.41 -4.21
CA LEU A 196 3.22 23.56 -4.13
C LEU A 196 3.93 24.81 -4.60
N ASP A 197 3.37 25.47 -5.61
CA ASP A 197 3.89 26.70 -6.19
C ASP A 197 2.77 27.71 -6.44
N VAL A 198 3.14 28.90 -6.88
CA VAL A 198 2.20 29.93 -7.36
C VAL A 198 1.34 29.32 -8.47
N ASN A 199 0.05 29.56 -8.40
CA ASN A 199 -1.01 28.96 -9.21
C ASN A 199 -1.43 27.54 -8.82
N SER A 200 -0.75 26.85 -7.91
CA SER A 200 -1.26 25.60 -7.34
C SER A 200 -2.65 25.83 -6.72
N ARG A 201 -3.52 24.83 -6.88
CA ARG A 201 -4.89 24.90 -6.39
C ARG A 201 -5.08 23.95 -5.21
N LEU A 202 -5.94 24.36 -4.29
CA LEU A 202 -6.31 23.58 -3.11
C LEU A 202 -7.83 23.61 -2.97
N ILE A 203 -8.42 22.54 -2.44
CA ILE A 203 -9.84 22.51 -2.09
C ILE A 203 -9.96 22.59 -0.57
N LEU A 204 -10.55 23.69 -0.08
CA LEU A 204 -10.85 23.90 1.34
C LEU A 204 -12.36 23.96 1.53
N GLY A 205 -12.88 23.01 2.26
CA GLY A 205 -14.33 22.86 2.38
C GLY A 205 -14.98 22.52 1.04
N ARG A 206 -15.71 23.46 0.47
CA ARG A 206 -16.39 23.32 -0.84
C ARG A 206 -15.91 24.31 -1.89
N MET A 207 -14.86 25.06 -1.57
CA MET A 207 -14.32 26.10 -2.45
C MET A 207 -12.91 25.74 -2.88
N ALA A 208 -12.56 26.13 -4.09
CA ALA A 208 -11.19 26.08 -4.55
C ALA A 208 -10.46 27.36 -4.15
N TYR A 209 -9.16 27.24 -3.90
CA TYR A 209 -8.25 28.33 -3.61
C TYR A 209 -7.02 28.17 -4.48
N GLN A 210 -6.52 29.28 -5.00
CA GLN A 210 -5.32 29.34 -5.81
C GLN A 210 -4.24 30.08 -5.03
N ILE A 211 -3.06 29.48 -4.95
CA ILE A 211 -1.88 30.11 -4.36
C ILE A 211 -1.49 31.31 -5.25
N THR A 212 -1.38 32.48 -4.64
CA THR A 212 -1.07 33.74 -5.33
C THR A 212 0.36 34.22 -5.11
N GLY A 213 1.03 33.70 -4.10
CA GLY A 213 2.41 34.03 -3.79
C GLY A 213 2.87 33.47 -2.45
N TYR A 214 4.16 33.58 -2.21
CA TYR A 214 4.77 33.30 -0.93
C TYR A 214 4.58 34.49 -0.01
N SER A 215 4.20 34.24 1.24
CA SER A 215 3.96 35.30 2.23
C SER A 215 5.19 35.68 3.05
N ASP A 216 6.28 34.95 2.92
CA ASP A 216 7.51 35.15 3.70
C ASP A 216 8.76 34.90 2.87
N VAL A 217 9.05 35.83 1.97
CA VAL A 217 10.23 35.77 1.08
C VAL A 217 11.54 36.03 1.84
N ALA A 218 11.47 36.63 3.04
CA ALA A 218 12.67 37.02 3.78
C ALA A 218 13.41 35.83 4.45
N GLN A 219 12.77 34.69 4.60
CA GLN A 219 13.40 33.51 5.20
C GLN A 219 14.31 32.74 4.24
N GLU A 220 14.13 32.89 2.93
CA GLU A 220 15.02 32.29 1.93
C GLU A 220 16.41 32.94 1.89
N PHE A 221 16.57 34.12 2.48
CA PHE A 221 17.82 34.88 2.47
C PHE A 221 18.80 34.58 3.61
N THR A 222 18.49 33.67 4.53
CA THR A 222 19.39 33.35 5.65
C THR A 222 20.55 32.44 5.27
N GLY A 223 20.66 32.03 3.99
CA GLY A 223 21.85 31.35 3.46
C GLY A 223 22.01 29.88 3.83
N GLU A 224 21.10 29.34 4.61
CA GLU A 224 21.02 27.90 4.92
C GLU A 224 19.73 27.36 4.29
N GLU A 225 19.82 26.91 3.05
CA GLU A 225 18.69 26.36 2.27
C GLU A 225 17.96 25.23 2.99
N ASP A 226 18.63 24.53 3.90
CA ASP A 226 18.09 23.35 4.61
C ASP A 226 17.43 23.65 5.96
N SER A 227 17.39 24.91 6.40
CA SER A 227 16.89 25.22 7.76
C SER A 227 15.42 25.60 7.83
N CYS A 228 14.77 25.92 6.73
CA CYS A 228 13.37 26.32 6.69
C CYS A 228 12.46 25.15 6.32
N HIS A 229 11.84 24.55 7.33
CA HIS A 229 10.89 23.44 7.15
C HIS A 229 9.43 23.89 7.11
N VAL A 230 9.16 25.16 6.76
CA VAL A 230 7.83 25.72 6.63
C VAL A 230 7.66 26.44 5.32
N LEU A 231 6.53 26.21 4.66
CA LEU A 231 6.07 26.98 3.52
C LEU A 231 4.92 27.87 3.95
N ARG A 232 4.96 29.14 3.53
CA ARG A 232 3.95 30.14 3.82
C ARG A 232 3.43 30.74 2.54
N PHE A 233 2.15 30.53 2.27
CA PHE A 233 1.49 30.99 1.06
C PHE A 233 0.35 31.94 1.37
N THR A 234 0.07 32.82 0.40
CA THR A 234 -1.22 33.51 0.31
C THR A 234 -2.03 32.88 -0.79
N ALA A 235 -3.27 32.53 -0.49
CA ALA A 235 -4.19 31.93 -1.44
C ALA A 235 -5.47 32.75 -1.56
N ARG A 236 -6.04 32.77 -2.77
CA ARG A 236 -7.29 33.47 -3.11
C ARG A 236 -8.36 32.46 -3.49
N ALA A 237 -9.60 32.71 -3.04
CA ALA A 237 -10.75 31.93 -3.46
C ALA A 237 -10.96 31.97 -4.97
N THR A 238 -11.23 30.80 -5.55
CA THR A 238 -11.58 30.60 -6.95
C THR A 238 -12.78 29.64 -7.03
N GLU A 239 -13.39 29.56 -8.21
CA GLU A 239 -14.44 28.57 -8.42
C GLU A 239 -13.85 27.16 -8.55
N PRO A 240 -14.51 26.15 -7.96
CA PRO A 240 -14.15 24.76 -8.21
C PRO A 240 -14.41 24.38 -9.68
N ASP A 241 -13.50 23.64 -10.26
CA ASP A 241 -13.65 23.06 -11.59
C ASP A 241 -14.26 21.65 -11.44
N LYS A 242 -15.53 21.49 -11.83
CA LYS A 242 -16.27 20.23 -11.68
C LYS A 242 -15.72 19.10 -12.55
N GLU A 243 -14.98 19.41 -13.59
CA GLU A 243 -14.40 18.42 -14.49
C GLU A 243 -13.03 17.93 -14.01
N LYS A 244 -12.35 18.73 -13.19
CA LYS A 244 -10.98 18.43 -12.73
C LYS A 244 -10.86 18.18 -11.23
N ASP A 245 -11.76 18.74 -10.42
CA ASP A 245 -11.64 18.71 -8.97
C ASP A 245 -12.52 17.62 -8.35
N ASP A 246 -11.95 16.82 -7.45
CA ASP A 246 -12.70 15.93 -6.58
C ASP A 246 -13.12 16.67 -5.31
N LEU A 247 -14.34 17.17 -5.29
CA LEU A 247 -14.89 17.89 -4.15
C LEU A 247 -15.24 16.97 -2.96
N VAL A 248 -15.39 15.67 -3.18
CA VAL A 248 -15.69 14.70 -2.12
C VAL A 248 -14.42 14.46 -1.29
N ASN A 249 -13.33 14.15 -1.95
CA ASN A 249 -12.03 13.95 -1.32
C ASN A 249 -11.26 15.24 -1.10
N ARG A 250 -11.77 16.36 -1.61
CA ARG A 250 -11.15 17.71 -1.55
C ARG A 250 -9.77 17.75 -2.20
N VAL A 251 -9.66 17.15 -3.36
CA VAL A 251 -8.43 17.13 -4.17
C VAL A 251 -8.62 18.02 -5.39
N ALA A 252 -7.76 19.02 -5.54
CA ALA A 252 -7.73 19.83 -6.73
C ALA A 252 -7.03 19.09 -7.87
N ASN A 253 -7.54 19.24 -9.09
CA ASN A 253 -7.00 18.59 -10.29
C ASN A 253 -6.87 17.05 -10.13
N ALA A 254 -7.85 16.40 -9.51
CA ALA A 254 -7.82 14.96 -9.24
C ALA A 254 -8.09 14.10 -10.48
N TYR A 255 -8.92 14.59 -11.42
CA TYR A 255 -9.45 13.79 -12.52
C TYR A 255 -8.59 13.63 -13.78
N PRO A 256 -7.42 14.25 -13.96
CA PRO A 256 -6.56 13.83 -15.08
C PRO A 256 -5.92 12.45 -14.86
N PHE A 257 -6.02 11.85 -13.69
CA PHE A 257 -5.38 10.57 -13.41
C PHE A 257 -6.34 9.40 -13.59
N THR A 258 -6.07 8.58 -14.58
CA THR A 258 -6.73 7.29 -14.77
C THR A 258 -5.76 6.17 -14.42
N TRP A 259 -6.26 5.20 -13.65
CA TRP A 259 -5.55 3.97 -13.35
C TRP A 259 -6.37 2.79 -13.88
N GLU A 260 -5.70 1.88 -14.57
CA GLU A 260 -6.29 0.63 -15.02
C GLU A 260 -5.36 -0.52 -14.65
N VAL A 261 -5.90 -1.59 -14.08
CA VAL A 261 -5.17 -2.82 -13.82
C VAL A 261 -5.70 -3.87 -14.77
N ASN A 262 -4.88 -4.32 -15.68
CA ASN A 262 -5.21 -5.34 -16.67
C ASN A 262 -4.65 -6.68 -16.22
N VAL A 263 -5.50 -7.70 -16.17
CA VAL A 263 -5.11 -9.07 -15.85
C VAL A 263 -5.17 -9.90 -17.12
N SER A 264 -4.13 -10.66 -17.37
CA SER A 264 -4.04 -11.60 -18.50
C SER A 264 -3.69 -12.99 -18.01
N GLY A 265 -4.23 -14.01 -18.70
CA GLY A 265 -4.01 -15.41 -18.34
C GLY A 265 -4.80 -16.36 -19.22
N LYS A 266 -4.87 -17.61 -18.82
CA LYS A 266 -5.59 -18.66 -19.52
C LYS A 266 -7.08 -18.64 -19.14
N ALA A 267 -7.97 -18.48 -20.13
CA ALA A 267 -9.41 -18.34 -19.89
C ALA A 267 -10.09 -19.67 -19.52
N VAL A 268 -9.59 -20.80 -20.09
CA VAL A 268 -10.13 -22.13 -19.84
C VAL A 268 -9.00 -23.03 -19.36
N MET A 269 -9.20 -23.71 -18.26
CA MET A 269 -8.23 -24.61 -17.64
C MET A 269 -8.89 -25.97 -17.36
N SER A 270 -8.09 -27.01 -17.31
CA SER A 270 -8.54 -28.34 -16.85
C SER A 270 -8.24 -28.49 -15.36
N ALA A 271 -9.06 -29.26 -14.65
CA ALA A 271 -8.81 -29.53 -13.22
C ALA A 271 -7.40 -30.11 -13.00
N GLY A 272 -6.66 -29.55 -12.05
CA GLY A 272 -5.26 -29.89 -11.76
C GLY A 272 -4.22 -29.15 -12.62
N GLU A 273 -4.64 -28.35 -13.58
CA GLU A 273 -3.75 -27.54 -14.40
C GLU A 273 -3.27 -26.30 -13.63
N THR A 274 -2.04 -25.86 -13.94
CA THR A 274 -1.48 -24.60 -13.44
C THR A 274 -1.14 -23.67 -14.59
N ALA A 275 -1.41 -22.37 -14.44
CA ALA A 275 -1.08 -21.36 -15.44
C ALA A 275 -0.56 -20.09 -14.75
N GLN A 276 0.41 -19.43 -15.39
CA GLN A 276 0.90 -18.13 -14.95
C GLN A 276 -0.06 -17.04 -15.42
N PHE A 277 -0.55 -16.22 -14.49
CA PHE A 277 -1.28 -15.00 -14.75
C PHE A 277 -0.37 -13.80 -14.56
N ALA A 278 -0.56 -12.80 -15.36
CA ALA A 278 0.16 -11.54 -15.28
C ALA A 278 -0.81 -10.39 -15.09
N ALA A 279 -0.41 -9.42 -14.31
CA ALA A 279 -1.09 -8.14 -14.18
C ALA A 279 -0.20 -7.02 -14.70
N ALA A 280 -0.81 -6.02 -15.31
CA ALA A 280 -0.13 -4.82 -15.76
C ALA A 280 -0.96 -3.59 -15.42
N SER A 281 -0.30 -2.55 -14.91
CA SER A 281 -0.93 -1.29 -14.56
C SER A 281 -0.70 -0.23 -15.63
N LEU A 282 -1.74 0.46 -16.01
CA LEU A 282 -1.67 1.64 -16.87
C LEU A 282 -2.03 2.89 -16.06
N ARG A 283 -1.18 3.91 -16.12
CA ARG A 283 -1.43 5.24 -15.59
C ARG A 283 -1.58 6.22 -16.74
N ASN A 284 -2.74 6.81 -16.88
CA ASN A 284 -3.07 7.68 -18.02
C ASN A 284 -2.85 7.02 -19.40
N GLY A 285 -3.05 5.68 -19.47
CA GLY A 285 -2.82 4.89 -20.67
C GLY A 285 -1.36 4.47 -20.92
N GLU A 286 -0.42 4.91 -20.10
CA GLU A 286 0.99 4.52 -20.18
C GLU A 286 1.31 3.40 -19.19
N ASN A 287 2.27 2.55 -19.53
CA ASN A 287 2.68 1.42 -18.67
C ASN A 287 3.37 1.94 -17.39
N ALA A 288 2.67 1.83 -16.28
CA ALA A 288 3.14 2.24 -14.97
C ALA A 288 4.19 1.27 -14.37
N ASP A 289 4.18 0.00 -14.77
CA ASP A 289 5.11 -1.01 -14.24
C ASP A 289 6.55 -0.82 -14.77
N ALA A 290 6.71 0.02 -15.78
CA ALA A 290 8.01 0.33 -16.36
C ALA A 290 8.75 1.47 -15.62
N ASP A 291 8.11 2.15 -14.67
CA ASP A 291 8.71 3.25 -13.92
C ASP A 291 9.57 2.69 -12.76
N PRO A 292 10.91 2.88 -12.81
CA PRO A 292 11.81 2.38 -11.77
C PRO A 292 11.71 3.16 -10.44
N GLU A 293 11.21 4.40 -10.48
CA GLU A 293 11.07 5.25 -9.28
C GLU A 293 9.80 4.89 -8.50
N HIS A 294 8.80 4.31 -9.19
CA HIS A 294 7.51 3.97 -8.60
C HIS A 294 7.17 2.49 -8.83
N PRO A 295 7.84 1.56 -8.15
CA PRO A 295 7.62 0.13 -8.37
C PRO A 295 6.18 -0.27 -8.04
N THR A 296 5.58 -1.06 -8.93
CA THR A 296 4.25 -1.64 -8.75
C THR A 296 4.35 -3.07 -8.22
N GLY A 297 3.34 -3.50 -7.51
CA GLY A 297 3.21 -4.87 -7.02
C GLY A 297 1.74 -5.27 -6.96
N TYR A 298 1.46 -6.57 -7.04
CA TYR A 298 0.09 -7.06 -7.09
C TYR A 298 -0.20 -8.04 -5.97
N LEU A 299 -1.38 -7.90 -5.37
CA LEU A 299 -1.96 -8.85 -4.43
C LEU A 299 -3.05 -9.63 -5.17
N TRP A 300 -2.87 -10.94 -5.26
CA TRP A 300 -3.77 -11.81 -5.99
C TRP A 300 -4.86 -12.41 -5.09
N LYS A 301 -6.06 -12.53 -5.64
CA LYS A 301 -7.21 -13.15 -4.97
C LYS A 301 -8.03 -13.95 -5.96
N SER A 302 -8.58 -15.06 -5.50
CA SER A 302 -9.60 -15.83 -6.20
C SER A 302 -10.97 -15.57 -5.57
N SER A 303 -12.01 -15.51 -6.37
CA SER A 303 -13.38 -15.43 -5.90
C SER A 303 -13.88 -16.75 -5.29
N ASP A 304 -13.31 -17.89 -5.74
CA ASP A 304 -13.63 -19.23 -5.25
C ASP A 304 -12.39 -20.12 -5.28
N GLU A 305 -11.82 -20.38 -4.10
CA GLU A 305 -10.65 -21.25 -3.93
C GLU A 305 -10.95 -22.75 -4.16
N GLY A 306 -12.21 -23.14 -4.18
CA GLY A 306 -12.65 -24.48 -4.56
C GLY A 306 -12.59 -24.72 -6.06
N VAL A 307 -12.66 -23.66 -6.88
CA VAL A 307 -12.53 -23.70 -8.33
C VAL A 307 -11.12 -23.37 -8.77
N CYS A 308 -10.55 -22.27 -8.31
CA CYS A 308 -9.16 -21.90 -8.61
C CYS A 308 -8.48 -21.33 -7.36
N ARG A 309 -7.22 -21.67 -7.14
CA ARG A 309 -6.33 -21.05 -6.17
C ARG A 309 -5.28 -20.21 -6.88
N VAL A 310 -4.97 -19.05 -6.32
CA VAL A 310 -3.92 -18.18 -6.85
C VAL A 310 -2.83 -17.98 -5.81
N ALA A 311 -1.59 -18.16 -6.19
CA ALA A 311 -0.42 -17.90 -5.36
C ALA A 311 0.00 -16.42 -5.42
N ALA A 312 0.88 -16.00 -4.52
CA ALA A 312 1.33 -14.61 -4.43
C ALA A 312 2.09 -14.12 -5.69
N ASP A 313 2.67 -15.02 -6.44
CA ASP A 313 3.40 -14.78 -7.70
C ASP A 313 2.49 -14.80 -8.94
N GLY A 314 1.17 -14.97 -8.76
CA GLY A 314 0.20 -15.01 -9.84
C GLY A 314 0.03 -16.37 -10.52
N VAL A 315 0.62 -17.44 -9.97
CA VAL A 315 0.36 -18.80 -10.45
C VAL A 315 -1.04 -19.24 -10.00
N VAL A 316 -1.91 -19.52 -10.97
CA VAL A 316 -3.26 -20.02 -10.74
C VAL A 316 -3.28 -21.54 -10.91
N THR A 317 -3.85 -22.24 -9.94
CA THR A 317 -4.07 -23.69 -9.95
C THR A 317 -5.57 -23.96 -10.03
N ALA A 318 -6.01 -24.65 -11.07
CA ALA A 318 -7.38 -25.14 -11.19
C ALA A 318 -7.61 -26.30 -10.22
N VAL A 319 -8.61 -26.20 -9.37
CA VAL A 319 -8.91 -27.18 -8.31
C VAL A 319 -10.13 -28.02 -8.65
N GLY A 320 -11.22 -27.38 -9.03
CA GLY A 320 -12.50 -28.02 -9.32
C GLY A 320 -13.26 -27.31 -10.44
N ASN A 321 -14.26 -27.99 -10.98
CA ASN A 321 -15.07 -27.45 -12.07
C ASN A 321 -15.87 -26.23 -11.64
N GLY A 322 -15.97 -25.28 -12.54
CA GLY A 322 -16.75 -24.07 -12.31
C GLY A 322 -16.16 -22.83 -12.97
N VAL A 323 -16.67 -21.68 -12.57
CA VAL A 323 -16.18 -20.38 -13.03
C VAL A 323 -15.70 -19.61 -11.82
N CYS A 324 -14.49 -19.11 -11.88
CA CYS A 324 -13.96 -18.20 -10.87
C CYS A 324 -13.41 -16.92 -11.50
N THR A 325 -13.30 -15.88 -10.68
CA THR A 325 -12.70 -14.61 -11.05
C THR A 325 -11.38 -14.43 -10.29
N ILE A 326 -10.30 -14.29 -11.02
CA ILE A 326 -8.99 -13.94 -10.49
C ILE A 326 -8.89 -12.42 -10.46
N THR A 327 -8.58 -11.87 -9.31
CA THR A 327 -8.45 -10.43 -9.08
C THR A 327 -7.00 -10.09 -8.72
N ALA A 328 -6.41 -9.16 -9.45
CA ALA A 328 -5.17 -8.50 -9.07
C ALA A 328 -5.48 -7.13 -8.46
N VAL A 329 -4.98 -6.88 -7.26
CA VAL A 329 -5.13 -5.62 -6.54
C VAL A 329 -3.77 -4.95 -6.50
N LEU A 330 -3.68 -3.69 -6.91
CA LEU A 330 -2.43 -2.93 -6.81
C LEU A 330 -2.03 -2.77 -5.33
N ALA A 331 -0.85 -3.24 -4.95
CA ALA A 331 -0.41 -3.27 -3.55
C ALA A 331 -0.34 -1.87 -2.94
N GLN A 332 0.09 -0.90 -3.73
CA GLN A 332 0.26 0.50 -3.35
C GLN A 332 -1.06 1.28 -3.29
N ASN A 333 -2.08 0.84 -4.06
CA ASN A 333 -3.43 1.42 -4.01
C ASN A 333 -4.50 0.34 -4.16
N LYS A 334 -5.05 -0.09 -3.03
CA LYS A 334 -6.03 -1.19 -2.97
C LYS A 334 -7.39 -0.89 -3.65
N ALA A 335 -7.63 0.36 -4.03
CA ALA A 335 -8.81 0.71 -4.80
C ALA A 335 -8.66 0.34 -6.29
N GLN A 336 -7.43 0.18 -6.77
CA GLN A 336 -7.15 -0.18 -8.15
C GLN A 336 -7.07 -1.70 -8.30
N THR A 337 -8.01 -2.25 -9.07
CA THR A 337 -8.16 -3.70 -9.22
C THR A 337 -8.43 -4.06 -10.67
N GLY A 338 -7.82 -5.15 -11.10
CA GLY A 338 -8.13 -5.81 -12.37
C GLY A 338 -8.69 -7.20 -12.13
N THR A 339 -9.56 -7.65 -13.01
CA THR A 339 -10.20 -8.97 -12.88
C THR A 339 -10.09 -9.77 -14.17
N TYR A 340 -10.00 -11.09 -14.03
CA TYR A 340 -10.00 -12.02 -15.16
C TYR A 340 -10.85 -13.25 -14.80
N THR A 341 -11.75 -13.63 -15.71
CA THR A 341 -12.62 -14.79 -15.50
C THR A 341 -11.97 -16.04 -16.04
N VAL A 342 -11.94 -17.10 -15.24
CA VAL A 342 -11.40 -18.42 -15.57
C VAL A 342 -12.52 -19.44 -15.48
N THR A 343 -12.65 -20.27 -16.52
CA THR A 343 -13.53 -21.42 -16.51
C THR A 343 -12.68 -22.67 -16.35
N VAL A 344 -13.00 -23.47 -15.33
CA VAL A 344 -12.38 -24.78 -15.14
C VAL A 344 -13.35 -25.84 -15.62
N GLU A 345 -12.89 -26.59 -16.61
CA GLU A 345 -13.67 -27.69 -17.20
C GLU A 345 -13.22 -29.04 -16.63
N GLU A 346 -14.14 -29.97 -16.56
CA GLU A 346 -13.83 -31.35 -16.21
C GLU A 346 -12.95 -31.94 -17.30
N GLY A 347 -11.76 -32.36 -16.97
CA GLY A 347 -10.92 -33.11 -17.89
C GLY A 347 -11.61 -34.43 -18.24
N VAL A 348 -11.61 -34.78 -19.52
CA VAL A 348 -12.20 -36.03 -19.96
C VAL A 348 -11.38 -37.17 -19.40
N SER A 349 -12.05 -38.03 -18.62
CA SER A 349 -11.45 -39.30 -18.15
C SER A 349 -11.80 -40.41 -19.09
N GLY A 350 -10.83 -41.22 -19.47
CA GLY A 350 -11.08 -42.33 -20.40
C GLY A 350 -9.82 -43.10 -20.78
N VAL A 351 -10.02 -44.26 -21.37
CA VAL A 351 -8.95 -45.06 -21.98
C VAL A 351 -8.87 -44.71 -23.45
N HIS A 352 -7.69 -44.46 -23.97
CA HIS A 352 -7.47 -44.22 -25.39
C HIS A 352 -6.14 -44.85 -25.85
N PHE A 353 -6.08 -45.15 -27.14
CA PHE A 353 -4.84 -45.62 -27.75
C PHE A 353 -3.90 -44.42 -27.98
N VAL A 354 -2.62 -44.64 -27.70
CA VAL A 354 -1.56 -43.61 -27.88
C VAL A 354 -1.28 -43.39 -29.38
N THR A 355 -1.37 -44.47 -30.14
CA THR A 355 -1.26 -44.47 -31.61
C THR A 355 -2.50 -45.12 -32.21
N ASP A 356 -2.94 -44.64 -33.35
CA ASP A 356 -4.09 -45.22 -34.02
C ASP A 356 -3.81 -46.69 -34.39
N PRO A 357 -4.67 -47.62 -33.94
CA PRO A 357 -4.55 -49.03 -34.30
C PRO A 357 -4.68 -49.20 -35.81
N PRO A 358 -3.90 -50.11 -36.41
CA PRO A 358 -4.03 -50.40 -37.85
C PRO A 358 -5.39 -51.00 -38.16
N GLU A 359 -5.99 -50.60 -39.29
CA GLU A 359 -7.25 -51.18 -39.76
C GLU A 359 -7.10 -52.63 -40.24
N THR A 360 -5.93 -52.97 -40.80
CA THR A 360 -5.61 -54.31 -41.32
C THR A 360 -4.24 -54.75 -40.82
N LEU A 361 -4.07 -56.07 -40.66
CA LEU A 361 -2.80 -56.70 -40.31
C LEU A 361 -2.61 -57.95 -41.14
N GLY A 362 -1.62 -57.95 -42.07
CA GLY A 362 -1.31 -59.02 -42.90
C GLY A 362 -0.60 -60.18 -42.20
N ALA A 363 -0.60 -61.37 -42.82
CA ALA A 363 0.07 -62.58 -42.32
C ALA A 363 1.56 -62.30 -42.04
N TYR A 364 2.03 -62.69 -40.82
CA TYR A 364 3.38 -62.49 -40.27
C TYR A 364 3.72 -61.06 -39.90
N GLN A 365 2.80 -60.07 -40.02
CA GLN A 365 2.99 -58.74 -39.53
C GLN A 365 2.70 -58.64 -38.02
N GLU A 366 3.32 -57.68 -37.42
CA GLU A 366 3.12 -57.35 -36.01
C GLU A 366 2.61 -55.91 -35.83
N ALA A 367 1.64 -55.73 -34.97
CA ALA A 367 1.17 -54.40 -34.51
C ALA A 367 1.41 -54.27 -33.01
N VAL A 368 2.00 -53.15 -32.60
CA VAL A 368 2.15 -52.77 -31.20
C VAL A 368 1.13 -51.70 -30.87
N LEU A 369 0.18 -52.03 -30.00
CA LEU A 369 -0.81 -51.09 -29.48
C LEU A 369 -0.41 -50.67 -28.10
N GLU A 370 -0.47 -49.36 -27.81
CA GLU A 370 -0.27 -48.81 -26.53
C GLU A 370 -1.53 -48.03 -26.13
N ALA A 371 -2.06 -48.29 -24.94
CA ALA A 371 -3.24 -47.61 -24.43
C ALA A 371 -2.93 -47.03 -23.05
N VAL A 372 -3.45 -45.83 -22.81
CA VAL A 372 -3.30 -45.12 -21.52
C VAL A 372 -4.66 -44.74 -20.98
N TYR A 373 -4.75 -44.73 -19.68
CA TYR A 373 -5.87 -44.14 -18.99
C TYR A 373 -5.56 -42.70 -18.66
N THR A 374 -6.46 -41.81 -18.98
CA THR A 374 -6.43 -40.40 -18.59
C THR A 374 -7.49 -40.16 -17.54
N GLU A 375 -7.11 -39.51 -16.43
CA GLU A 375 -8.02 -39.04 -15.43
C GLU A 375 -7.99 -37.51 -15.45
N ASN A 376 -9.15 -36.90 -15.66
CA ASN A 376 -9.26 -35.43 -15.78
C ASN A 376 -8.27 -34.81 -16.79
N GLY A 377 -8.10 -35.47 -17.94
CA GLY A 377 -7.19 -35.05 -19.03
C GLY A 377 -5.70 -35.31 -18.77
N LYS A 378 -5.32 -35.89 -17.63
CA LYS A 378 -3.93 -36.21 -17.30
C LYS A 378 -3.68 -37.70 -17.42
N VAL A 379 -2.63 -38.08 -18.18
CA VAL A 379 -2.21 -39.47 -18.30
C VAL A 379 -1.76 -40.00 -16.95
N THR A 380 -2.30 -41.15 -16.55
CA THR A 380 -1.94 -41.83 -15.31
C THR A 380 -0.99 -43.03 -15.60
N GLU A 381 -0.29 -43.51 -14.58
CA GLU A 381 0.58 -44.68 -14.66
C GLU A 381 -0.21 -45.99 -14.47
N GLU A 382 -1.53 -45.93 -14.46
CA GLU A 382 -2.41 -47.06 -14.25
C GLU A 382 -2.34 -48.05 -15.43
N LYS A 383 -2.37 -49.35 -15.12
CA LYS A 383 -2.30 -50.41 -16.16
C LYS A 383 -3.67 -50.75 -16.69
N VAL A 384 -3.81 -50.67 -17.99
CA VAL A 384 -5.04 -51.13 -18.69
C VAL A 384 -5.07 -52.65 -18.76
N THR A 385 -6.26 -53.19 -18.76
CA THR A 385 -6.50 -54.64 -19.02
C THR A 385 -6.89 -54.85 -20.46
N TRP A 386 -6.19 -55.75 -21.15
CA TRP A 386 -6.44 -56.04 -22.55
C TRP A 386 -7.39 -57.21 -22.72
N GLN A 387 -8.32 -57.09 -23.66
CA GLN A 387 -9.28 -58.12 -24.04
C GLN A 387 -9.25 -58.26 -25.55
N PHE A 388 -9.30 -59.50 -26.03
CA PHE A 388 -9.23 -59.83 -27.46
C PHE A 388 -10.41 -60.73 -27.81
N GLU A 389 -11.25 -60.34 -28.79
CA GLU A 389 -12.49 -61.02 -29.17
C GLU A 389 -12.64 -60.99 -30.68
N GLY A 390 -13.49 -61.87 -31.24
CA GLY A 390 -13.91 -61.89 -32.61
C GLY A 390 -13.12 -62.85 -33.51
N ALA A 391 -11.83 -62.65 -33.72
CA ALA A 391 -11.00 -63.48 -34.57
C ALA A 391 -10.72 -64.87 -33.96
N GLU A 392 -10.47 -65.82 -34.80
CA GLU A 392 -10.06 -67.18 -34.40
C GLU A 392 -8.70 -67.11 -33.66
N LYS A 393 -8.58 -67.82 -32.54
CA LYS A 393 -7.35 -67.83 -31.74
C LYS A 393 -6.13 -68.39 -32.44
N SER A 394 -6.34 -69.16 -33.49
CA SER A 394 -5.29 -69.70 -34.36
C SER A 394 -4.70 -68.68 -35.32
N ALA A 395 -5.46 -67.60 -35.61
CA ALA A 395 -5.08 -66.55 -36.57
C ALA A 395 -4.09 -65.53 -35.99
N TYR A 396 -3.96 -65.41 -34.68
CA TYR A 396 -3.09 -64.42 -34.04
C TYR A 396 -2.49 -64.88 -32.70
N THR A 397 -1.44 -64.22 -32.28
CA THR A 397 -0.94 -64.25 -30.89
C THR A 397 -0.87 -62.86 -30.37
N ALA A 398 -1.17 -62.68 -29.07
CA ALA A 398 -1.06 -61.40 -28.38
C ALA A 398 -0.14 -61.57 -27.19
N ALA A 399 0.86 -60.71 -27.08
CA ALA A 399 1.74 -60.58 -25.94
C ALA A 399 1.45 -59.24 -25.25
N ILE A 400 1.22 -59.29 -23.94
CA ILE A 400 0.88 -58.11 -23.15
C ILE A 400 2.06 -57.77 -22.21
N ASP A 401 2.48 -56.52 -22.28
CA ASP A 401 3.48 -55.95 -21.36
C ASP A 401 2.94 -54.61 -20.82
N GLY A 402 2.27 -54.66 -19.67
CA GLY A 402 1.63 -53.51 -19.05
C GLY A 402 0.61 -52.84 -20.00
N ASN A 403 0.87 -51.57 -20.34
CA ASN A 403 0.00 -50.75 -21.20
C ASN A 403 0.22 -51.01 -22.70
N ARG A 404 1.06 -52.01 -23.08
CA ARG A 404 1.34 -52.40 -24.47
C ARG A 404 0.83 -53.79 -24.74
N ALA A 405 0.26 -53.95 -25.93
CA ALA A 405 -0.13 -55.22 -26.48
C ALA A 405 0.52 -55.39 -27.85
N THR A 406 1.32 -56.41 -28.03
CA THR A 406 1.91 -56.77 -29.31
C THR A 406 1.08 -57.89 -29.92
N ILE A 407 0.48 -57.64 -31.09
CA ILE A 407 -0.37 -58.59 -31.84
C ILE A 407 0.40 -59.02 -33.03
N LYS A 408 0.55 -60.33 -33.23
CA LYS A 408 1.15 -60.93 -34.42
C LYS A 408 0.10 -61.77 -35.18
N CYS A 409 -0.11 -61.41 -36.40
CA CYS A 409 -1.00 -62.17 -37.32
C CYS A 409 -0.29 -63.38 -37.90
N TRP A 410 -0.94 -64.54 -37.91
CA TRP A 410 -0.43 -65.74 -38.47
C TRP A 410 -1.25 -66.17 -39.70
N ALA A 411 -2.54 -65.92 -39.71
CA ALA A 411 -3.45 -66.29 -40.81
C ALA A 411 -4.63 -65.27 -40.85
N GLY A 412 -5.30 -65.22 -42.00
CA GLY A 412 -6.54 -64.47 -42.13
C GLY A 412 -7.66 -65.03 -41.28
N SER A 413 -8.56 -64.16 -40.80
CA SER A 413 -9.76 -64.51 -40.03
C SER A 413 -11.00 -63.92 -40.69
N VAL A 414 -12.11 -64.72 -40.73
CA VAL A 414 -13.39 -64.20 -41.23
C VAL A 414 -13.96 -63.07 -40.42
N ALA A 415 -13.81 -63.14 -39.12
CA ALA A 415 -14.22 -62.06 -38.20
C ALA A 415 -13.02 -61.20 -37.90
N PRO A 416 -13.19 -59.87 -37.80
CA PRO A 416 -12.11 -58.97 -37.36
C PRO A 416 -11.73 -59.23 -35.91
N LEU A 417 -10.47 -58.99 -35.58
CA LEU A 417 -9.99 -58.98 -34.19
C LEU A 417 -10.42 -57.72 -33.52
N THR A 418 -11.29 -57.80 -32.54
CA THR A 418 -11.64 -56.68 -31.65
C THR A 418 -10.68 -56.64 -30.48
N VAL A 419 -9.91 -55.58 -30.36
CA VAL A 419 -8.98 -55.35 -29.28
C VAL A 419 -9.59 -54.27 -28.36
N LYS A 420 -9.69 -54.59 -27.09
CA LYS A 420 -10.27 -53.68 -26.11
C LYS A 420 -9.29 -53.46 -24.93
N ALA A 421 -8.95 -52.23 -24.68
CA ALA A 421 -8.21 -51.82 -23.51
C ALA A 421 -9.18 -51.24 -22.48
N VAL A 422 -9.17 -51.73 -21.24
CA VAL A 422 -10.17 -51.44 -20.20
C VAL A 422 -9.50 -51.03 -18.92
N TYR A 423 -10.03 -49.94 -18.28
CA TYR A 423 -9.68 -49.55 -16.91
C TYR A 423 -10.87 -48.86 -16.27
N GLY A 424 -11.24 -49.26 -15.05
CA GLY A 424 -12.21 -48.55 -14.17
C GLY A 424 -13.60 -48.29 -14.81
N GLY A 425 -14.03 -49.11 -15.76
CA GLY A 425 -15.31 -48.91 -16.48
C GLY A 425 -15.17 -48.14 -17.80
N TYR A 426 -14.02 -47.59 -18.10
CA TYR A 426 -13.69 -46.97 -19.40
C TYR A 426 -13.04 -47.96 -20.34
N SER A 427 -13.25 -47.81 -21.65
CA SER A 427 -12.62 -48.68 -22.62
C SER A 427 -12.33 -47.97 -23.94
N ALA A 428 -11.18 -48.31 -24.55
CA ALA A 428 -10.88 -48.00 -25.93
C ALA A 428 -11.01 -49.33 -26.75
N VAL A 429 -11.63 -49.23 -27.90
CA VAL A 429 -11.90 -50.42 -28.76
C VAL A 429 -11.35 -50.18 -30.16
N ALA A 430 -10.63 -51.14 -30.66
CA ALA A 430 -10.16 -51.15 -32.03
C ALA A 430 -10.58 -52.45 -32.72
N SER A 431 -10.86 -52.37 -34.03
CA SER A 431 -11.18 -53.49 -34.84
C SER A 431 -10.11 -53.63 -35.91
N ILE A 432 -9.45 -54.82 -36.01
CA ILE A 432 -8.33 -55.07 -36.89
C ILE A 432 -8.71 -56.23 -37.76
N VAL A 433 -8.72 -56.06 -39.07
CA VAL A 433 -8.93 -57.13 -40.03
C VAL A 433 -7.63 -57.92 -40.21
N LEU A 434 -7.68 -59.23 -39.96
CA LEU A 434 -6.53 -60.09 -40.14
C LEU A 434 -6.60 -60.67 -41.55
N GLU A 435 -5.61 -60.31 -42.37
CA GLU A 435 -5.54 -60.78 -43.81
C GLU A 435 -4.62 -61.97 -43.92
N GLY A 436 -5.12 -63.02 -44.62
CA GLY A 436 -4.33 -64.16 -45.03
C GLY A 436 -3.55 -63.90 -46.33
N TRP A 437 -2.84 -64.88 -46.79
CA TRP A 437 -2.15 -64.89 -48.10
C TRP A 437 -3.15 -64.75 -49.22
#